data_e9d64091bca28c2af32bb66b08f31d92
#
_entry.id   e9d64091bca28c2af32bb66b08f31d92
#
_cell.length_a   1.000
_cell.length_b   1.000
_cell.length_c   1.000
_cell.angle_alpha   90.00
_cell.angle_beta   90.00
_cell.angle_gamma   90.00
#
_symmetry.space_group_name_H-M   'P 1'
#
loop_
_entity.id
_entity.type
_entity.pdbx_description
1 polymer ?
#
loop_
_entity_poly.entity_id
_entity_poly.type
_entity_poly.pdbx_seq_one_letter_code
_entity_poly.pdbx_strand_id
1 'polypeptide(L)'
;NGVVSSIATLKGALEDLGHTVFVISNHKGMDCNYDQQQRILRLPGIEMKKMYGYKMSSPIQFVGEEYIKDMNLDIIHVHTEIGIGMFARHMSKKYNIPLVYTYHTMYEDYIHYVNPKGFETIDKLGKKAVRFLSKIGGNSPMGVIVPSNKTKKALQSYGVKTPIYIVPTGIDLTDYDL
;
A
#
# COMPACT_ATOMS: atom_id res chain seq x y z
N ASN A 1 3.57 8.75 10.41
CA ASN A 1 2.65 8.36 9.34
C ASN A 1 2.01 7.02 9.70
N GLY A 2 0.67 7.03 9.92
CA GLY A 2 -0.08 5.88 10.42
C GLY A 2 0.12 4.58 9.62
N VAL A 3 0.30 4.68 8.30
CA VAL A 3 0.58 3.49 7.46
C VAL A 3 1.94 2.88 7.79
N VAL A 4 2.96 3.70 8.02
CA VAL A 4 4.31 3.23 8.36
C VAL A 4 4.30 2.52 9.72
N SER A 5 3.64 3.12 10.73
CA SER A 5 3.49 2.51 12.06
C SER A 5 2.74 1.18 11.96
N SER A 6 1.63 1.15 11.21
CA SER A 6 0.86 -0.09 10.99
C SER A 6 1.70 -1.21 10.34
N ILE A 7 2.54 -0.88 9.36
CA ILE A 7 3.43 -1.85 8.71
C ILE A 7 4.50 -2.33 9.70
N ALA A 8 5.08 -1.43 10.51
CA ALA A 8 6.09 -1.79 11.49
C ALA A 8 5.53 -2.76 12.55
N THR A 9 4.35 -2.45 13.12
CA THR A 9 3.66 -3.32 14.08
C THR A 9 3.32 -4.68 13.46
N LEU A 10 2.80 -4.69 12.23
CA LEU A 10 2.48 -5.95 11.53
C LEU A 10 3.74 -6.78 11.26
N LYS A 11 4.84 -6.13 10.84
CA LYS A 11 6.12 -6.81 10.62
C LYS A 11 6.60 -7.50 11.90
N GLY A 12 6.64 -6.76 13.02
CA GLY A 12 7.05 -7.33 14.31
C GLY A 12 6.19 -8.52 14.71
N ALA A 13 4.87 -8.38 14.69
CA ALA A 13 3.95 -9.45 15.04
C ALA A 13 4.09 -10.72 14.16
N LEU A 14 4.33 -10.55 12.86
CA LEU A 14 4.56 -11.68 11.97
C LEU A 14 5.93 -12.35 12.22
N GLU A 15 6.97 -11.58 12.52
CA GLU A 15 8.28 -12.11 12.87
C GLU A 15 8.25 -12.87 14.22
N ASP A 16 7.49 -12.40 15.20
CA ASP A 16 7.23 -13.09 16.46
C ASP A 16 6.51 -14.45 16.28
N LEU A 17 5.70 -14.55 15.22
CA LEU A 17 5.06 -15.81 14.81
C LEU A 17 5.98 -16.72 13.96
N GLY A 18 7.24 -16.35 13.76
CA GLY A 18 8.23 -17.13 13.03
C GLY A 18 8.25 -16.91 11.52
N HIS A 19 7.55 -15.91 10.99
CA HIS A 19 7.60 -15.57 9.58
C HIS A 19 8.82 -14.72 9.22
N THR A 20 9.32 -14.86 8.01
CA THR A 20 10.33 -13.97 7.45
C THR A 20 9.65 -12.83 6.71
N VAL A 21 9.83 -11.59 7.16
CA VAL A 21 9.15 -10.43 6.58
C VAL A 21 10.15 -9.49 5.90
N PHE A 22 9.91 -9.22 4.62
CA PHE A 22 10.62 -8.21 3.84
C PHE A 22 9.73 -6.98 3.68
N VAL A 23 10.29 -5.79 3.88
CA VAL A 23 9.57 -4.53 3.64
C VAL A 23 10.13 -3.88 2.39
N ILE A 24 9.24 -3.52 1.47
CA ILE A 24 9.61 -2.80 0.26
C ILE A 24 9.03 -1.40 0.33
N SER A 25 9.89 -0.41 0.26
CA SER A 25 9.53 1.00 0.31
C SER A 25 10.23 1.77 -0.81
N ASN A 26 10.10 3.08 -0.82
CA ASN A 26 10.86 3.94 -1.73
C ASN A 26 11.69 4.96 -0.96
N HIS A 27 12.75 5.43 -1.62
CA HIS A 27 13.56 6.53 -1.13
C HIS A 27 13.82 7.54 -2.25
N LYS A 28 14.38 8.69 -1.89
CA LYS A 28 14.85 9.67 -2.87
C LYS A 28 16.23 9.23 -3.35
N GLY A 29 16.32 8.73 -4.58
CA GLY A 29 17.55 8.24 -5.17
C GLY A 29 17.28 7.58 -6.51
N MET A 30 18.36 7.18 -7.19
CA MET A 30 18.32 6.51 -8.52
C MET A 30 18.54 5.00 -8.39
N ASP A 31 19.09 4.55 -7.29
CA ASP A 31 19.54 3.18 -7.03
C ASP A 31 18.59 2.46 -6.06
N CYS A 32 18.61 1.14 -6.08
CA CYS A 32 18.02 0.30 -5.04
C CYS A 32 18.97 0.25 -3.82
N ASN A 33 18.40 0.35 -2.63
CA ASN A 33 19.13 0.20 -1.37
C ASN A 33 18.52 -0.93 -0.57
N TYR A 34 19.27 -1.99 -0.30
CA TYR A 34 18.83 -3.14 0.48
C TYR A 34 19.55 -3.22 1.82
N ASP A 35 18.78 -3.03 2.89
CA ASP A 35 19.21 -3.28 4.25
C ASP A 35 18.97 -4.73 4.61
N GLN A 36 20.01 -5.54 4.61
CA GLN A 36 19.95 -6.98 4.83
C GLN A 36 19.57 -7.32 6.28
N GLN A 37 20.02 -6.52 7.26
CA GLN A 37 19.70 -6.78 8.68
C GLN A 37 18.22 -6.54 8.97
N GLN A 38 17.69 -5.44 8.48
CA GLN A 38 16.28 -5.09 8.66
C GLN A 38 15.35 -5.73 7.63
N ARG A 39 15.89 -6.36 6.58
CA ARG A 39 15.14 -6.88 5.42
C ARG A 39 14.28 -5.80 4.76
N ILE A 40 14.86 -4.61 4.56
CA ILE A 40 14.17 -3.48 3.94
C ILE A 40 14.81 -3.16 2.59
N LEU A 41 14.04 -3.35 1.52
CA LEU A 41 14.43 -2.91 0.17
C LEU A 41 13.82 -1.54 -0.12
N ARG A 42 14.66 -0.55 -0.42
CA ARG A 42 14.24 0.79 -0.82
C ARG A 42 14.47 0.97 -2.32
N LEU A 43 13.38 1.09 -3.05
CA LEU A 43 13.38 1.31 -4.50
C LEU A 43 13.58 2.79 -4.82
N PRO A 44 14.20 3.12 -5.97
CA PRO A 44 14.32 4.49 -6.43
C PRO A 44 12.95 5.16 -6.58
N GLY A 45 12.86 6.42 -6.21
CA GLY A 45 11.63 7.19 -6.27
C GLY A 45 11.86 8.67 -6.44
N ILE A 46 10.91 9.34 -7.09
CA ILE A 46 10.88 10.78 -7.30
C ILE A 46 9.98 11.42 -6.25
N GLU A 47 10.47 12.45 -5.59
CA GLU A 47 9.71 13.20 -4.60
C GLU A 47 8.69 14.12 -5.29
N MET A 48 7.42 13.94 -4.98
CA MET A 48 6.34 14.80 -5.45
C MET A 48 6.13 15.97 -4.48
N LYS A 49 6.85 17.07 -4.69
CA LYS A 49 6.82 18.27 -3.81
C LYS A 49 5.42 18.81 -3.54
N LYS A 50 4.49 18.71 -4.52
CA LYS A 50 3.10 19.16 -4.38
C LYS A 50 2.19 18.21 -3.60
N MET A 51 2.67 17.02 -3.23
CA MET A 51 1.91 16.00 -2.48
C MET A 51 2.60 15.68 -1.14
N TYR A 52 2.90 16.70 -0.34
CA TYR A 52 3.46 16.58 1.01
C TYR A 52 4.73 15.70 1.08
N GLY A 53 5.60 15.78 0.05
CA GLY A 53 6.83 14.99 0.00
C GLY A 53 6.61 13.50 -0.27
N TYR A 54 5.43 13.10 -0.77
CA TYR A 54 5.17 11.73 -1.17
C TYR A 54 6.15 11.31 -2.27
N LYS A 55 6.76 10.14 -2.09
CA LYS A 55 7.72 9.59 -3.06
C LYS A 55 7.01 8.57 -3.93
N MET A 56 7.13 8.70 -5.23
CA MET A 56 6.53 7.79 -6.19
C MET A 56 7.63 7.05 -6.95
N SER A 57 7.56 5.73 -6.92
CA SER A 57 8.43 4.86 -7.73
C SER A 57 7.75 4.46 -9.03
N SER A 58 8.55 4.13 -10.05
CA SER A 58 8.03 3.53 -11.26
C SER A 58 7.36 2.19 -10.95
N PRO A 59 6.27 1.84 -11.65
CA PRO A 59 5.68 0.51 -11.56
C PRO A 59 6.55 -0.59 -12.19
N ILE A 60 7.58 -0.23 -12.92
CA ILE A 60 8.56 -1.14 -13.53
C ILE A 60 9.92 -0.82 -12.91
N GLN A 61 10.54 -1.81 -12.26
CA GLN A 61 11.79 -1.69 -11.52
C GLN A 61 12.64 -2.94 -11.77
N PHE A 62 13.47 -2.92 -12.80
CA PHE A 62 14.27 -4.11 -13.19
C PHE A 62 15.19 -4.58 -12.06
N VAL A 63 15.92 -3.68 -11.42
CA VAL A 63 16.81 -4.03 -10.29
C VAL A 63 16.00 -4.49 -9.08
N GLY A 64 14.89 -3.83 -8.77
CA GLY A 64 13.98 -4.24 -7.69
C GLY A 64 13.37 -5.63 -7.91
N GLU A 65 13.13 -6.00 -9.17
CA GLU A 65 12.64 -7.32 -9.54
C GLU A 65 13.64 -8.44 -9.23
N GLU A 66 14.92 -8.24 -9.47
CA GLU A 66 15.95 -9.22 -9.13
C GLU A 66 15.95 -9.55 -7.64
N TYR A 67 15.87 -8.51 -6.78
CA TYR A 67 15.73 -8.73 -5.33
C TYR A 67 14.48 -9.52 -4.97
N ILE A 68 13.33 -9.20 -5.58
CA ILE A 68 12.06 -9.92 -5.31
C ILE A 68 12.16 -11.38 -5.67
N LYS A 69 12.80 -11.70 -6.79
CA LYS A 69 13.00 -13.08 -7.25
C LYS A 69 13.82 -13.91 -6.25
N ASP A 70 14.87 -13.30 -5.68
CA ASP A 70 15.76 -14.00 -4.74
C ASP A 70 15.14 -14.15 -3.34
N MET A 71 14.11 -13.37 -3.00
CA MET A 71 13.41 -13.42 -1.71
C MET A 71 12.52 -14.65 -1.52
N ASN A 72 12.19 -15.40 -2.58
CA ASN A 72 11.30 -16.57 -2.55
C ASN A 72 10.01 -16.33 -1.76
N LEU A 73 9.26 -15.30 -2.12
CA LEU A 73 8.08 -14.85 -1.39
C LEU A 73 6.89 -15.80 -1.55
N ASP A 74 6.27 -16.21 -0.45
CA ASP A 74 5.03 -16.99 -0.42
C ASP A 74 3.79 -16.10 -0.62
N ILE A 75 3.89 -14.81 -0.22
CA ILE A 75 2.78 -13.86 -0.31
C ILE A 75 3.31 -12.43 -0.44
N ILE A 76 2.57 -11.60 -1.15
CA ILE A 76 2.82 -10.16 -1.22
C ILE A 76 1.66 -9.42 -0.54
N HIS A 77 1.97 -8.58 0.45
CA HIS A 77 1.00 -7.73 1.12
C HIS A 77 1.19 -6.26 0.73
N VAL A 78 0.23 -5.69 0.04
CA VAL A 78 0.30 -4.32 -0.50
C VAL A 78 -0.45 -3.36 0.41
N HIS A 79 0.15 -2.18 0.65
CA HIS A 79 -0.40 -1.12 1.50
C HIS A 79 -0.58 0.22 0.74
N THR A 80 -0.41 0.22 -0.58
CA THR A 80 -0.54 1.41 -1.43
C THR A 80 -1.06 1.05 -2.82
N GLU A 81 -1.75 1.96 -3.48
CA GLU A 81 -2.36 1.73 -4.80
C GLU A 81 -1.39 1.96 -5.95
N ILE A 82 -0.57 3.02 -5.84
CA ILE A 82 0.24 3.56 -6.94
C ILE A 82 1.72 3.29 -6.68
N GLY A 83 2.54 3.41 -7.71
CA GLY A 83 3.99 3.23 -7.63
C GLY A 83 4.36 1.82 -7.17
N ILE A 84 4.84 1.67 -5.94
CA ILE A 84 5.21 0.35 -5.36
C ILE A 84 4.03 -0.63 -5.39
N GLY A 85 2.81 -0.15 -5.14
CA GLY A 85 1.62 -1.01 -5.20
C GLY A 85 1.38 -1.59 -6.59
N MET A 86 1.61 -0.82 -7.64
CA MET A 86 1.55 -1.30 -9.02
C MET A 86 2.70 -2.28 -9.33
N PHE A 87 3.91 -1.97 -8.86
CA PHE A 87 5.06 -2.87 -8.97
C PHE A 87 4.80 -4.21 -8.27
N ALA A 88 4.29 -4.19 -7.04
CA ALA A 88 3.94 -5.38 -6.29
C ALA A 88 2.90 -6.27 -7.01
N ARG A 89 1.87 -5.64 -7.61
CA ARG A 89 0.86 -6.36 -8.43
C ARG A 89 1.47 -6.95 -9.70
N HIS A 90 2.43 -6.24 -10.31
CA HIS A 90 3.16 -6.78 -11.45
C HIS A 90 3.99 -8.01 -11.06
N MET A 91 4.70 -7.95 -9.94
CA MET A 91 5.48 -9.08 -9.40
C MET A 91 4.60 -10.28 -9.05
N SER A 92 3.50 -10.02 -8.32
CA SER A 92 2.51 -11.06 -8.01
C SER A 92 2.05 -11.81 -9.26
N LYS A 93 1.67 -11.07 -10.30
CA LYS A 93 1.21 -11.66 -11.55
C LYS A 93 2.33 -12.41 -12.30
N LYS A 94 3.52 -11.80 -12.36
CA LYS A 94 4.66 -12.36 -13.11
C LYS A 94 5.18 -13.66 -12.52
N TYR A 95 5.25 -13.72 -11.18
CA TYR A 95 5.79 -14.87 -10.44
C TYR A 95 4.72 -15.75 -9.81
N ASN A 96 3.44 -15.48 -10.10
CA ASN A 96 2.30 -16.20 -9.54
C ASN A 96 2.30 -16.25 -7.99
N ILE A 97 2.68 -15.15 -7.36
CA ILE A 97 2.71 -15.01 -5.91
C ILE A 97 1.36 -14.47 -5.44
N PRO A 98 0.68 -15.11 -4.48
CA PRO A 98 -0.57 -14.60 -3.89
C PRO A 98 -0.41 -13.16 -3.40
N LEU A 99 -1.44 -12.33 -3.60
CA LEU A 99 -1.42 -10.92 -3.22
C LEU A 99 -2.61 -10.57 -2.33
N VAL A 100 -2.33 -9.92 -1.21
CA VAL A 100 -3.31 -9.33 -0.29
C VAL A 100 -3.12 -7.81 -0.28
N TYR A 101 -4.17 -7.06 -0.05
CA TYR A 101 -4.14 -5.61 -0.05
C TYR A 101 -4.84 -5.01 1.18
N THR A 102 -4.16 -4.16 1.92
CA THR A 102 -4.79 -3.35 2.98
C THR A 102 -5.08 -1.94 2.48
N TYR A 103 -6.35 -1.59 2.50
CA TYR A 103 -6.84 -0.26 2.15
C TYR A 103 -6.87 0.63 3.40
N HIS A 104 -5.87 1.49 3.56
CA HIS A 104 -5.70 2.32 4.76
C HIS A 104 -6.50 3.61 4.75
N THR A 105 -6.68 4.23 3.59
CA THR A 105 -7.11 5.62 3.50
C THR A 105 -8.36 5.77 2.62
N MET A 106 -9.39 6.40 3.17
CA MET A 106 -10.55 6.84 2.39
C MET A 106 -10.17 8.07 1.56
N TYR A 107 -9.57 7.84 0.39
CA TYR A 107 -9.08 8.93 -0.47
C TYR A 107 -10.15 9.93 -0.88
N GLU A 108 -11.42 9.54 -0.94
CA GLU A 108 -12.52 10.47 -1.20
C GLU A 108 -12.62 11.56 -0.14
N ASP A 109 -12.31 11.24 1.11
CA ASP A 109 -12.35 12.20 2.21
C ASP A 109 -11.21 13.25 2.11
N TYR A 110 -10.19 12.98 1.28
CA TYR A 110 -9.00 13.84 1.12
C TYR A 110 -8.96 14.63 -0.20
N ILE A 111 -9.96 14.51 -1.05
CA ILE A 111 -10.00 15.22 -2.36
C ILE A 111 -9.98 16.73 -2.16
N HIS A 112 -10.55 17.25 -1.07
CA HIS A 112 -10.55 18.68 -0.76
C HIS A 112 -9.14 19.28 -0.59
N TYR A 113 -8.12 18.47 -0.23
CA TYR A 113 -6.74 18.92 -0.18
C TYR A 113 -6.13 19.17 -1.56
N VAL A 114 -6.63 18.46 -2.57
CA VAL A 114 -6.17 18.61 -3.98
C VAL A 114 -6.93 19.75 -4.67
N ASN A 115 -8.12 20.10 -4.18
CA ASN A 115 -8.98 21.15 -4.70
C ASN A 115 -9.35 22.20 -3.63
N PRO A 116 -8.37 22.97 -3.11
CA PRO A 116 -8.63 23.96 -2.06
C PRO A 116 -9.59 25.08 -2.46
N LYS A 117 -9.82 25.28 -3.76
CA LYS A 117 -10.78 26.28 -4.29
C LYS A 117 -12.21 25.74 -4.43
N GLY A 118 -12.45 24.46 -4.14
CA GLY A 118 -13.79 23.85 -4.09
C GLY A 118 -14.53 23.80 -5.45
N PHE A 119 -13.82 23.71 -6.57
CA PHE A 119 -14.47 23.55 -7.87
C PHE A 119 -15.17 22.20 -7.99
N GLU A 120 -16.50 22.19 -8.06
CA GLU A 120 -17.32 20.97 -8.12
C GLU A 120 -16.91 19.98 -9.21
N THR A 121 -16.52 20.47 -10.37
CA THR A 121 -16.09 19.64 -11.51
C THR A 121 -14.82 18.86 -11.16
N ILE A 122 -13.86 19.50 -10.47
CA ILE A 122 -12.61 18.87 -10.03
C ILE A 122 -12.90 17.83 -8.95
N ASP A 123 -13.78 18.12 -8.02
CA ASP A 123 -14.20 17.18 -6.98
C ASP A 123 -14.89 15.94 -7.57
N LYS A 124 -15.83 16.14 -8.51
CA LYS A 124 -16.52 15.03 -9.17
C LYS A 124 -15.56 14.14 -9.96
N LEU A 125 -14.60 14.75 -10.66
CA LEU A 125 -13.59 14.02 -11.43
C LEU A 125 -12.63 13.29 -10.51
N GLY A 126 -12.18 13.93 -9.42
CA GLY A 126 -11.30 13.34 -8.42
C GLY A 126 -11.95 12.13 -7.75
N LYS A 127 -13.21 12.25 -7.31
CA LYS A 127 -13.97 11.12 -6.74
C LYS A 127 -14.11 9.97 -7.73
N LYS A 128 -14.42 10.27 -9.01
CA LYS A 128 -14.51 9.23 -10.05
C LYS A 128 -13.17 8.51 -10.25
N ALA A 129 -12.06 9.25 -10.27
CA ALA A 129 -10.72 8.67 -10.40
C ALA A 129 -10.36 7.79 -9.20
N VAL A 130 -10.61 8.27 -7.97
CA VAL A 130 -10.40 7.49 -6.73
C VAL A 130 -11.20 6.19 -6.76
N ARG A 131 -12.49 6.25 -7.08
CA ARG A 131 -13.36 5.05 -7.18
C ARG A 131 -12.83 4.06 -8.20
N PHE A 132 -12.42 4.55 -9.37
CA PHE A 132 -11.86 3.72 -10.43
C PHE A 132 -10.56 3.02 -9.99
N LEU A 133 -9.64 3.77 -9.40
CA LEU A 133 -8.36 3.22 -8.88
C LEU A 133 -8.60 2.23 -7.73
N SER A 134 -9.48 2.57 -6.80
CA SER A 134 -9.85 1.67 -5.69
C SER A 134 -10.52 0.38 -6.18
N LYS A 135 -11.34 0.47 -7.23
CA LYS A 135 -11.95 -0.70 -7.87
C LYS A 135 -10.91 -1.61 -8.51
N ILE A 136 -9.98 -1.05 -9.29
CA ILE A 136 -8.92 -1.84 -9.94
C ILE A 136 -8.01 -2.44 -8.87
N GLY A 137 -7.54 -1.61 -7.93
CA GLY A 137 -6.66 -2.04 -6.85
C GLY A 137 -7.30 -3.11 -5.95
N GLY A 138 -8.59 -2.96 -5.66
CA GLY A 138 -9.35 -3.89 -4.82
C GLY A 138 -9.75 -5.20 -5.51
N ASN A 139 -9.81 -5.24 -6.84
CA ASN A 139 -10.17 -6.46 -7.58
C ASN A 139 -8.94 -7.25 -8.08
N SER A 140 -7.73 -6.76 -7.85
CA SER A 140 -6.50 -7.47 -8.24
C SER A 140 -6.00 -8.48 -7.20
N PRO A 141 -6.13 -8.27 -5.87
CA PRO A 141 -5.68 -9.19 -4.84
C PRO A 141 -6.67 -10.35 -4.63
N MET A 142 -6.22 -11.40 -3.95
CA MET A 142 -7.07 -12.49 -3.48
C MET A 142 -7.95 -12.11 -2.29
N GLY A 143 -7.58 -11.08 -1.55
CA GLY A 143 -8.31 -10.53 -0.42
C GLY A 143 -7.96 -9.07 -0.14
N VAL A 144 -8.93 -8.31 0.35
CA VAL A 144 -8.76 -6.92 0.76
C VAL A 144 -9.01 -6.81 2.25
N ILE A 145 -8.11 -6.15 2.96
CA ILE A 145 -8.21 -5.84 4.37
C ILE A 145 -8.60 -4.37 4.52
N VAL A 146 -9.54 -4.08 5.40
CA VAL A 146 -10.01 -2.72 5.70
C VAL A 146 -10.12 -2.50 7.21
N PRO A 147 -9.89 -1.27 7.72
CA PRO A 147 -9.93 -1.02 9.16
C PRO A 147 -11.34 -0.95 9.73
N SER A 148 -12.37 -0.78 8.90
CA SER A 148 -13.74 -0.55 9.40
C SER A 148 -14.83 -1.01 8.43
N ASN A 149 -16.05 -1.15 8.97
CA ASN A 149 -17.23 -1.45 8.17
C ASN A 149 -17.60 -0.29 7.21
N LYS A 150 -17.32 0.96 7.59
CA LYS A 150 -17.51 2.13 6.70
C LYS A 150 -16.67 1.95 5.43
N THR A 151 -15.40 1.61 5.57
CA THR A 151 -14.48 1.40 4.45
C THR A 151 -14.91 0.20 3.59
N LYS A 152 -15.33 -0.89 4.21
CA LYS A 152 -15.86 -2.06 3.49
C LYS A 152 -17.05 -1.69 2.59
N LYS A 153 -18.05 -1.01 3.14
CA LYS A 153 -19.24 -0.56 2.39
C LYS A 153 -18.86 0.38 1.24
N ALA A 154 -17.91 1.29 1.46
CA ALA A 154 -17.42 2.18 0.40
C ALA A 154 -16.78 1.41 -0.76
N LEU A 155 -15.85 0.48 -0.49
CA LEU A 155 -15.22 -0.33 -1.53
C LEU A 155 -16.23 -1.19 -2.30
N GLN A 156 -17.22 -1.76 -1.61
CA GLN A 156 -18.32 -2.48 -2.25
C GLN A 156 -19.11 -1.56 -3.19
N SER A 157 -19.40 -0.32 -2.77
CA SER A 157 -20.09 0.66 -3.62
C SER A 157 -19.26 1.09 -4.84
N TYR A 158 -17.92 1.01 -4.78
CA TYR A 158 -17.03 1.25 -5.91
C TYR A 158 -16.96 0.06 -6.88
N GLY A 159 -17.57 -1.08 -6.53
CA GLY A 159 -17.61 -2.28 -7.34
C GLY A 159 -16.41 -3.22 -7.12
N VAL A 160 -15.83 -3.22 -5.92
CA VAL A 160 -14.89 -4.24 -5.48
C VAL A 160 -15.66 -5.53 -5.19
N LYS A 161 -15.29 -6.61 -5.87
CA LYS A 161 -15.91 -7.95 -5.77
C LYS A 161 -15.07 -8.95 -4.98
N THR A 162 -13.78 -8.68 -4.83
CA THR A 162 -12.85 -9.47 -4.01
C THR A 162 -13.36 -9.56 -2.56
N PRO A 163 -13.17 -10.68 -1.84
CA PRO A 163 -13.50 -10.78 -0.43
C PRO A 163 -12.86 -9.66 0.40
N ILE A 164 -13.68 -8.97 1.23
CA ILE A 164 -13.23 -7.85 2.07
C ILE A 164 -13.35 -8.26 3.53
N TYR A 165 -12.22 -8.25 4.22
CA TYR A 165 -12.07 -8.58 5.64
C TYR A 165 -11.90 -7.30 6.46
N ILE A 166 -12.58 -7.21 7.59
CA ILE A 166 -12.44 -6.09 8.53
C ILE A 166 -11.42 -6.51 9.57
N VAL A 167 -10.25 -5.86 9.53
CA VAL A 167 -9.19 -6.02 10.53
C VAL A 167 -8.78 -4.61 10.97
N PRO A 168 -9.19 -4.18 12.17
CA PRO A 168 -8.75 -2.90 12.70
C PRO A 168 -7.22 -2.83 12.80
N THR A 169 -6.67 -1.64 12.61
CA THR A 169 -5.23 -1.42 12.77
C THR A 169 -4.84 -1.66 14.23
N GLY A 170 -3.91 -2.56 14.47
CA GLY A 170 -3.34 -2.80 15.80
C GLY A 170 -2.56 -1.58 16.28
N ILE A 171 -2.57 -1.36 17.60
CA ILE A 171 -1.76 -0.37 18.30
C ILE A 171 -0.89 -1.13 19.28
N ASP A 172 0.40 -0.84 19.28
CA ASP A 172 1.29 -1.30 20.34
C ASP A 172 1.00 -0.51 21.60
N LEU A 173 0.65 -1.21 22.68
CA LEU A 173 0.30 -0.61 23.95
C LEU A 173 1.47 -0.59 24.95
N THR A 174 2.63 -1.10 24.58
CA THR A 174 3.81 -1.16 25.47
C THR A 174 4.34 0.22 25.86
N ASP A 175 4.10 1.24 25.01
CA ASP A 175 4.49 2.63 25.25
C ASP A 175 3.42 3.43 26.03
N TYR A 176 2.30 2.80 26.39
CA TYR A 176 1.23 3.45 27.17
C TYR A 176 1.21 2.82 28.58
N ASP A 177 1.50 3.65 29.59
CA ASP A 177 1.26 3.31 31.00
C ASP A 177 -0.26 3.25 31.22
N LEU A 178 -0.82 2.05 31.27
CA LEU A 178 -2.22 1.76 31.61
C LEU A 178 -2.32 1.33 33.08
#